data_4660a9f9aa0c9cdff63f6cdeabab8a48
#
_entry.id   4660a9f9aa0c9cdff63f6cdeabab8a48
#
_cell.length_a   1.000
_cell.length_b   1.000
_cell.length_c   1.000
_cell.angle_alpha   90.00
_cell.angle_beta   90.00
_cell.angle_gamma   90.00
#
_symmetry.space_group_name_H-M   'P 1'
#
loop_
_entity.id
_entity.type
_entity.pdbx_description
1 polymer ?
#
loop_
_entity_poly.entity_id
_entity_poly.type
_entity_poly.pdbx_seq_one_letter_code
_entity_poly.pdbx_strand_id
1 'polypeptide(L)'
;MPLTVLCIATYRKGDEFLRECRRAGCRVLLLTEEKLRDSDWPRDSIDAFYYVRRDMPEGDIRKGAAYLARSERLDRIVALDDFDVETAAMLREYLHVPGMGETTGRAFRDKLAMRTRARSAGIPCPDFVHVLNHAAIEEWTSRVARPWVLKPRSQAAAIGIRKIHSASELWEIIATLGDAQADYVLEQFLPGDVYHVDSLIFNRRIVFAVASIATMSVRSQRG
;
A
#
# COMPACT_ATOMS: atom_id res chain seq x y z
N MET A 1 12.04 -27.92 -11.72
CA MET A 1 10.80 -27.29 -12.24
C MET A 1 10.99 -25.79 -12.21
N PRO A 2 10.44 -25.03 -13.16
CA PRO A 2 10.49 -23.57 -13.11
C PRO A 2 9.79 -23.05 -11.85
N LEU A 3 10.23 -21.87 -11.36
CA LEU A 3 9.54 -21.19 -10.27
C LEU A 3 8.17 -20.68 -10.77
N THR A 4 7.12 -20.91 -9.99
CA THR A 4 5.79 -20.35 -10.27
C THR A 4 5.58 -19.09 -9.43
N VAL A 5 5.31 -17.98 -10.13
CA VAL A 5 5.09 -16.66 -9.52
C VAL A 5 3.63 -16.25 -9.75
N LEU A 6 2.89 -16.06 -8.65
CA LEU A 6 1.58 -15.42 -8.69
C LEU A 6 1.78 -13.90 -8.57
N CYS A 7 1.55 -13.19 -9.65
CA CYS A 7 1.57 -11.73 -9.71
C CYS A 7 0.15 -11.20 -9.42
N ILE A 8 0.03 -10.18 -8.59
CA ILE A 8 -1.25 -9.53 -8.27
C ILE A 8 -1.19 -8.09 -8.78
N ALA A 9 -2.16 -7.72 -9.62
CA ALA A 9 -2.26 -6.38 -10.18
C ALA A 9 -3.73 -5.97 -10.34
N THR A 10 -4.27 -5.25 -9.36
CA THR A 10 -5.64 -4.66 -9.45
C THR A 10 -5.65 -3.34 -10.24
N TYR A 11 -4.49 -2.86 -10.63
CA TYR A 11 -4.25 -1.76 -11.58
C TYR A 11 -3.36 -2.25 -12.73
N ARG A 12 -3.48 -1.60 -13.88
CA ARG A 12 -2.69 -1.95 -15.07
C ARG A 12 -1.24 -1.50 -14.91
N LYS A 13 -0.38 -2.38 -14.38
CA LYS A 13 1.05 -2.16 -14.12
C LYS A 13 1.85 -3.46 -14.17
N GLY A 14 3.17 -3.35 -14.21
CA GLY A 14 4.10 -4.45 -13.97
C GLY A 14 4.58 -5.19 -15.20
N ASP A 15 4.41 -4.64 -16.40
CA ASP A 15 4.77 -5.30 -17.67
C ASP A 15 6.21 -5.80 -17.72
N GLU A 16 7.14 -4.95 -17.32
CA GLU A 16 8.57 -5.31 -17.35
C GLU A 16 8.88 -6.43 -16.35
N PHE A 17 8.22 -6.42 -15.18
CA PHE A 17 8.37 -7.51 -14.21
C PHE A 17 7.83 -8.84 -14.77
N LEU A 18 6.66 -8.82 -15.42
CA LEU A 18 6.06 -10.00 -16.05
C LEU A 18 6.97 -10.55 -17.14
N ARG A 19 7.49 -9.66 -18.03
CA ARG A 19 8.43 -10.04 -19.10
C ARG A 19 9.73 -10.61 -18.54
N GLU A 20 10.25 -10.00 -17.45
CA GLU A 20 11.49 -10.48 -16.81
C GLU A 20 11.30 -11.85 -16.15
N CYS A 21 10.18 -12.09 -15.46
CA CYS A 21 9.86 -13.40 -14.95
C CYS A 21 9.82 -14.45 -16.06
N ARG A 22 9.24 -14.12 -17.21
CA ARG A 22 9.21 -15.02 -18.38
C ARG A 22 10.62 -15.27 -18.91
N ARG A 23 11.46 -14.23 -19.06
CA ARG A 23 12.86 -14.38 -19.50
C ARG A 23 13.69 -15.23 -18.53
N ALA A 24 13.41 -15.14 -17.24
CA ALA A 24 14.03 -15.95 -16.20
C ALA A 24 13.51 -17.40 -16.16
N GLY A 25 12.61 -17.79 -17.07
CA GLY A 25 12.05 -19.14 -17.14
C GLY A 25 11.01 -19.44 -16.06
N CYS A 26 10.43 -18.43 -15.42
CA CYS A 26 9.36 -18.62 -14.46
C CYS A 26 8.03 -18.95 -15.15
N ARG A 27 7.20 -19.72 -14.47
CA ARG A 27 5.77 -19.81 -14.76
C ARG A 27 5.07 -18.62 -14.13
N VAL A 28 4.37 -17.82 -14.93
CA VAL A 28 3.76 -16.55 -14.52
C VAL A 28 2.24 -16.68 -14.50
N LEU A 29 1.66 -16.49 -13.33
CA LEU A 29 0.21 -16.45 -13.11
C LEU A 29 -0.16 -14.99 -12.75
N LEU A 30 -1.17 -14.42 -13.39
CA LEU A 30 -1.64 -13.07 -13.09
C LEU A 30 -3.04 -13.11 -12.48
N LEU A 31 -3.16 -12.60 -11.24
CA LEU A 31 -4.42 -12.29 -10.58
C LEU A 31 -4.71 -10.80 -10.77
N THR A 32 -5.80 -10.47 -11.45
CA THR A 32 -6.17 -9.10 -11.76
C THR A 32 -7.68 -8.85 -11.62
N GLU A 33 -8.12 -7.61 -11.63
CA GLU A 33 -9.55 -7.31 -11.66
C GLU A 33 -10.18 -7.68 -13.01
N GLU A 34 -11.43 -8.12 -12.96
CA GLU A 34 -12.18 -8.53 -14.17
C GLU A 34 -12.28 -7.40 -15.21
N LYS A 35 -12.39 -6.13 -14.76
CA LYS A 35 -12.42 -4.96 -15.66
C LYS A 35 -11.13 -4.77 -16.48
N LEU A 36 -10.01 -5.39 -16.06
CA LEU A 36 -8.72 -5.32 -16.74
C LEU A 36 -8.47 -6.52 -17.66
N ARG A 37 -9.47 -7.39 -17.86
CA ARG A 37 -9.38 -8.60 -18.70
C ARG A 37 -8.86 -8.29 -20.10
N ASP A 38 -9.40 -7.25 -20.72
CA ASP A 38 -9.09 -6.87 -22.10
C ASP A 38 -8.03 -5.77 -22.19
N SER A 39 -7.36 -5.47 -21.08
CA SER A 39 -6.25 -4.52 -21.09
C SER A 39 -5.05 -5.07 -21.85
N ASP A 40 -4.16 -4.16 -22.24
CA ASP A 40 -2.95 -4.43 -23.00
C ASP A 40 -1.86 -5.11 -22.16
N TRP A 41 -2.14 -6.31 -21.65
CA TRP A 41 -1.18 -7.12 -20.90
C TRP A 41 -0.16 -7.78 -21.83
N PRO A 42 1.10 -7.99 -21.42
CA PRO A 42 2.09 -8.80 -22.15
C PRO A 42 1.70 -10.28 -22.09
N ARG A 43 0.67 -10.65 -22.86
CA ARG A 43 0.02 -11.98 -22.79
C ARG A 43 0.96 -13.14 -23.11
N ASP A 44 1.96 -12.92 -23.91
CA ASP A 44 3.06 -13.84 -24.24
C ASP A 44 3.95 -14.17 -23.02
N SER A 45 3.92 -13.31 -22.01
CA SER A 45 4.70 -13.44 -20.79
C SER A 45 3.89 -13.96 -19.59
N ILE A 46 2.60 -14.32 -19.80
CA ILE A 46 1.68 -14.77 -18.76
C ILE A 46 1.09 -16.13 -19.13
N ASP A 47 1.32 -17.12 -18.29
CA ASP A 47 0.86 -18.50 -18.54
C ASP A 47 -0.64 -18.71 -18.22
N ALA A 48 -1.16 -17.99 -17.22
CA ALA A 48 -2.58 -18.04 -16.88
C ALA A 48 -3.07 -16.75 -16.21
N PHE A 49 -4.33 -16.41 -16.49
CA PHE A 49 -5.02 -15.27 -15.90
C PHE A 49 -6.10 -15.75 -14.94
N TYR A 50 -6.17 -15.09 -13.78
CA TYR A 50 -7.22 -15.24 -12.79
C TYR A 50 -7.85 -13.88 -12.51
N TYR A 51 -9.17 -13.86 -12.36
CA TYR A 51 -9.90 -12.62 -12.26
C TYR A 51 -10.65 -12.53 -10.94
N VAL A 52 -10.57 -11.36 -10.31
CA VAL A 52 -11.34 -11.01 -9.11
C VAL A 52 -12.22 -9.80 -9.39
N ARG A 53 -13.35 -9.73 -8.71
CA ARG A 53 -14.15 -8.51 -8.72
C ARG A 53 -13.57 -7.53 -7.70
N ARG A 54 -13.72 -6.24 -7.97
CA ARG A 54 -13.22 -5.18 -7.10
C ARG A 54 -13.80 -5.22 -5.67
N ASP A 55 -15.05 -5.64 -5.57
CA ASP A 55 -15.82 -5.73 -4.33
C ASP A 55 -15.75 -7.10 -3.68
N MET A 56 -14.87 -7.98 -4.16
CA MET A 56 -14.72 -9.32 -3.62
C MET A 56 -14.21 -9.28 -2.17
N PRO A 57 -14.92 -9.91 -1.22
CA PRO A 57 -14.45 -9.98 0.15
C PRO A 57 -13.08 -10.66 0.24
N GLU A 58 -12.23 -10.18 1.15
CA GLU A 58 -10.88 -10.75 1.38
C GLU A 58 -10.93 -12.26 1.64
N GLY A 59 -11.92 -12.75 2.36
CA GLY A 59 -12.12 -14.18 2.61
C GLY A 59 -12.33 -15.00 1.33
N ASP A 60 -12.94 -14.41 0.31
CA ASP A 60 -13.16 -15.09 -0.97
C ASP A 60 -11.90 -15.06 -1.84
N ILE A 61 -11.10 -14.00 -1.76
CA ILE A 61 -9.78 -13.95 -2.41
C ILE A 61 -8.88 -15.05 -1.83
N ARG A 62 -8.89 -15.24 -0.50
CA ARG A 62 -8.15 -16.33 0.15
C ARG A 62 -8.59 -17.71 -0.32
N LYS A 63 -9.91 -17.96 -0.37
CA LYS A 63 -10.47 -19.23 -0.86
C LYS A 63 -10.12 -19.49 -2.32
N GLY A 64 -10.20 -18.46 -3.17
CA GLY A 64 -9.82 -18.54 -4.57
C GLY A 64 -8.35 -18.90 -4.76
N ALA A 65 -7.46 -18.24 -4.01
CA ALA A 65 -6.03 -18.53 -4.04
C ALA A 65 -5.71 -19.93 -3.47
N ALA A 66 -6.42 -20.37 -2.42
CA ALA A 66 -6.29 -21.73 -1.90
C ALA A 66 -6.79 -22.79 -2.90
N TYR A 67 -7.85 -22.50 -3.63
CA TYR A 67 -8.33 -23.39 -4.71
C TYR A 67 -7.28 -23.50 -5.82
N LEU A 68 -6.72 -22.38 -6.26
CA LEU A 68 -5.62 -22.33 -7.23
C LEU A 68 -4.43 -23.18 -6.77
N ALA A 69 -4.04 -23.07 -5.51
CA ALA A 69 -2.90 -23.79 -4.93
C ALA A 69 -3.10 -25.33 -4.85
N ARG A 70 -4.30 -25.85 -5.17
CA ARG A 70 -4.51 -27.31 -5.29
C ARG A 70 -3.87 -27.90 -6.53
N SER A 71 -3.75 -27.13 -7.60
CA SER A 71 -3.20 -27.57 -8.89
C SER A 71 -1.92 -26.83 -9.27
N GLU A 72 -1.68 -25.64 -8.71
CA GLU A 72 -0.50 -24.82 -8.97
C GLU A 72 0.38 -24.76 -7.73
N ARG A 73 1.64 -25.10 -7.87
CA ARG A 73 2.64 -24.86 -6.84
C ARG A 73 3.02 -23.38 -6.88
N LEU A 74 2.72 -22.64 -5.84
CA LEU A 74 3.05 -21.22 -5.74
C LEU A 74 4.38 -21.05 -4.99
N ASP A 75 5.45 -20.67 -5.70
CA ASP A 75 6.76 -20.44 -5.09
C ASP A 75 6.94 -18.99 -4.61
N ARG A 76 6.28 -18.04 -5.28
CA ARG A 76 6.30 -16.61 -4.93
C ARG A 76 4.93 -15.97 -5.20
N ILE A 77 4.60 -14.98 -4.38
CA ILE A 77 3.42 -14.10 -4.59
C ILE A 77 3.93 -12.66 -4.55
N VAL A 78 3.68 -11.89 -5.61
CA VAL A 78 4.24 -10.54 -5.79
C VAL A 78 3.13 -9.56 -6.12
N ALA A 79 3.05 -8.46 -5.38
CA ALA A 79 2.22 -7.32 -5.73
C ALA A 79 2.93 -6.48 -6.79
N LEU A 80 2.23 -6.13 -7.87
CA LEU A 80 2.75 -5.27 -8.94
C LEU A 80 2.31 -3.81 -8.76
N ASP A 81 1.43 -3.54 -7.81
CA ASP A 81 0.98 -2.21 -7.43
C ASP A 81 0.96 -2.05 -5.90
N ASP A 82 1.06 -0.81 -5.42
CA ASP A 82 0.99 -0.49 -4.01
C ASP A 82 -0.29 -0.99 -3.33
N PHE A 83 -1.42 -0.92 -4.04
CA PHE A 83 -2.72 -1.34 -3.51
C PHE A 83 -2.80 -2.85 -3.26
N ASP A 84 -1.96 -3.64 -3.92
CA ASP A 84 -1.96 -5.09 -3.84
C ASP A 84 -1.00 -5.65 -2.78
N VAL A 85 -0.19 -4.78 -2.13
CA VAL A 85 0.84 -5.20 -1.17
C VAL A 85 0.25 -5.95 0.02
N GLU A 86 -0.87 -5.47 0.59
CA GLU A 86 -1.53 -6.11 1.73
C GLU A 86 -2.17 -7.44 1.32
N THR A 87 -2.84 -7.50 0.16
CA THR A 87 -3.40 -8.74 -0.39
C THR A 87 -2.31 -9.78 -0.64
N ALA A 88 -1.19 -9.39 -1.25
CA ALA A 88 -0.07 -10.30 -1.48
C ALA A 88 0.55 -10.80 -0.17
N ALA A 89 0.67 -9.92 0.83
CA ALA A 89 1.19 -10.27 2.14
C ALA A 89 0.28 -11.26 2.88
N MET A 90 -1.02 -11.00 2.88
CA MET A 90 -2.04 -11.88 3.43
C MET A 90 -2.03 -13.26 2.77
N LEU A 91 -1.97 -13.32 1.44
CA LEU A 91 -1.92 -14.59 0.72
C LEU A 91 -0.62 -15.37 0.97
N ARG A 92 0.52 -14.68 1.06
CA ARG A 92 1.80 -15.34 1.42
C ARG A 92 1.72 -15.99 2.79
N GLU A 93 1.18 -15.28 3.77
CA GLU A 93 1.04 -15.81 5.13
C GLU A 93 0.04 -16.96 5.17
N TYR A 94 -1.12 -16.81 4.55
CA TYR A 94 -2.17 -17.82 4.53
C TYR A 94 -1.74 -19.12 3.82
N LEU A 95 -0.99 -19.03 2.72
CA LEU A 95 -0.55 -20.17 1.92
C LEU A 95 0.88 -20.65 2.28
N HIS A 96 1.50 -20.07 3.31
CA HIS A 96 2.88 -20.36 3.71
C HIS A 96 3.91 -20.18 2.57
N VAL A 97 3.67 -19.22 1.68
CA VAL A 97 4.62 -18.85 0.62
C VAL A 97 5.65 -17.87 1.18
N PRO A 98 6.95 -18.05 0.90
CA PRO A 98 8.00 -17.19 1.43
C PRO A 98 7.84 -15.71 1.02
N GLY A 99 8.06 -14.80 1.97
CA GLY A 99 8.02 -13.34 1.77
C GLY A 99 7.47 -12.59 2.98
N MET A 100 7.24 -11.29 2.82
CA MET A 100 6.63 -10.48 3.87
C MET A 100 5.19 -10.93 4.14
N GLY A 101 4.89 -11.24 5.40
CA GLY A 101 3.54 -11.49 5.87
C GLY A 101 2.77 -10.19 6.13
N GLU A 102 1.53 -10.33 6.56
CA GLU A 102 0.53 -9.26 6.68
C GLU A 102 1.00 -8.11 7.59
N THR A 103 1.48 -8.43 8.79
CA THR A 103 1.97 -7.41 9.75
C THR A 103 3.10 -6.55 9.17
N THR A 104 4.03 -7.18 8.43
CA THR A 104 5.14 -6.45 7.81
C THR A 104 4.67 -5.67 6.59
N GLY A 105 3.84 -6.27 5.73
CA GLY A 105 3.26 -5.62 4.55
C GLY A 105 2.48 -4.35 4.90
N ARG A 106 1.70 -4.39 5.97
CA ARG A 106 0.94 -3.25 6.47
C ARG A 106 1.84 -2.05 6.81
N ALA A 107 3.04 -2.26 7.34
CA ALA A 107 3.98 -1.18 7.65
C ALA A 107 4.48 -0.42 6.40
N PHE A 108 4.28 -0.95 5.20
CA PHE A 108 4.60 -0.28 3.93
C PHE A 108 3.40 0.40 3.27
N ARG A 109 2.18 0.13 3.74
CA ARG A 109 0.95 0.67 3.14
C ARG A 109 0.18 1.60 4.09
N ASP A 110 -0.02 1.18 5.32
CA ASP A 110 -0.74 1.93 6.34
C ASP A 110 0.19 2.98 6.97
N LYS A 111 -0.11 4.26 6.75
CA LYS A 111 0.70 5.38 7.26
C LYS A 111 0.82 5.39 8.78
N LEU A 112 -0.24 4.97 9.50
CA LEU A 112 -0.20 4.86 10.95
C LEU A 112 0.76 3.75 11.39
N ALA A 113 0.68 2.57 10.78
CA ALA A 113 1.58 1.45 11.06
C ALA A 113 3.04 1.81 10.70
N MET A 114 3.24 2.47 9.55
CA MET A 114 4.55 2.97 9.10
C MET A 114 5.15 3.94 10.12
N ARG A 115 4.40 4.95 10.56
CA ARG A 115 4.85 5.94 11.55
C ARG A 115 5.15 5.31 12.90
N THR A 116 4.28 4.42 13.36
CA THR A 116 4.46 3.68 14.62
C THR A 116 5.76 2.87 14.57
N ARG A 117 6.00 2.16 13.48
CA ARG A 117 7.23 1.36 13.33
C ARG A 117 8.47 2.22 13.20
N ALA A 118 8.42 3.32 12.45
CA ALA A 118 9.54 4.27 12.34
C ALA A 118 9.90 4.84 13.71
N ARG A 119 8.92 5.33 14.47
CA ARG A 119 9.10 5.85 15.84
C ARG A 119 9.72 4.80 16.76
N SER A 120 9.22 3.58 16.75
CA SER A 120 9.75 2.47 17.57
C SER A 120 11.18 2.08 17.20
N ALA A 121 11.58 2.33 15.95
CA ALA A 121 12.96 2.08 15.47
C ALA A 121 13.89 3.31 15.63
N GLY A 122 13.42 4.39 16.26
CA GLY A 122 14.20 5.63 16.41
C GLY A 122 14.40 6.42 15.11
N ILE A 123 13.64 6.10 14.06
CA ILE A 123 13.71 6.82 12.79
C ILE A 123 12.87 8.11 12.91
N PRO A 124 13.45 9.29 12.64
CA PRO A 124 12.72 10.55 12.69
C PRO A 124 11.50 10.54 11.78
N CYS A 125 10.37 10.94 12.29
CA CYS A 125 9.12 11.10 11.53
C CYS A 125 8.31 12.25 12.13
N PRO A 126 7.39 12.86 11.36
CA PRO A 126 6.46 13.84 11.90
C PRO A 126 5.75 13.30 13.13
N ASP A 127 5.47 14.15 14.12
CA ASP A 127 4.61 13.73 15.22
C ASP A 127 3.21 13.44 14.71
N PHE A 128 2.54 12.43 15.28
CA PHE A 128 1.26 11.94 14.77
C PHE A 128 0.38 11.36 15.87
N VAL A 129 -0.92 11.35 15.60
CA VAL A 129 -1.92 10.66 16.41
C VAL A 129 -2.92 9.91 15.51
N HIS A 130 -3.40 8.77 15.96
CA HIS A 130 -4.49 8.05 15.32
C HIS A 130 -5.81 8.81 15.52
N VAL A 131 -6.59 9.00 14.48
CA VAL A 131 -7.87 9.74 14.54
C VAL A 131 -8.96 8.76 15.02
N LEU A 132 -8.88 8.37 16.30
CA LEU A 132 -9.81 7.43 16.91
C LEU A 132 -10.27 7.90 18.30
N ASN A 133 -9.35 8.04 19.24
CA ASN A 133 -9.66 8.46 20.60
C ASN A 133 -9.65 10.00 20.69
N HIS A 134 -10.80 10.60 20.97
CA HIS A 134 -10.98 12.05 20.98
C HIS A 134 -10.09 12.72 22.03
N ALA A 135 -9.98 12.16 23.24
CA ALA A 135 -9.12 12.72 24.28
C ALA A 135 -7.64 12.71 23.88
N ALA A 136 -7.17 11.64 23.19
CA ALA A 136 -5.82 11.59 22.69
C ALA A 136 -5.58 12.62 21.55
N ILE A 137 -6.61 12.89 20.72
CA ILE A 137 -6.54 13.93 19.69
C ILE A 137 -6.46 15.31 20.34
N GLU A 138 -7.26 15.60 21.36
CA GLU A 138 -7.24 16.86 22.12
C GLU A 138 -5.88 17.08 22.78
N GLU A 139 -5.37 16.08 23.47
CA GLU A 139 -4.02 16.13 24.09
C GLU A 139 -2.96 16.41 23.04
N TRP A 140 -2.98 15.68 21.92
CA TRP A 140 -2.01 15.85 20.84
C TRP A 140 -2.08 17.26 20.22
N THR A 141 -3.29 17.75 19.92
CA THR A 141 -3.49 19.08 19.31
C THR A 141 -3.18 20.23 20.25
N SER A 142 -3.19 20.01 21.56
CA SER A 142 -2.78 21.02 22.55
C SER A 142 -1.28 21.29 22.55
N ARG A 143 -0.45 20.31 22.20
CA ARG A 143 1.01 20.39 22.24
C ARG A 143 1.68 20.52 20.87
N VAL A 144 1.02 20.12 19.79
CA VAL A 144 1.59 20.17 18.44
C VAL A 144 1.09 21.40 17.70
N ALA A 145 2.03 22.24 17.28
CA ALA A 145 1.71 23.47 16.56
C ALA A 145 1.03 23.21 15.21
N ARG A 146 0.07 24.08 14.88
CA ARG A 146 -0.60 24.10 13.56
C ARG A 146 0.31 24.68 12.47
N PRO A 147 0.04 24.41 11.18
CA PRO A 147 -1.05 23.57 10.66
C PRO A 147 -0.77 22.09 10.85
N TRP A 148 -1.83 21.28 10.87
CA TRP A 148 -1.76 19.83 10.87
C TRP A 148 -2.10 19.26 9.50
N VAL A 149 -1.84 17.97 9.31
CA VAL A 149 -2.19 17.26 8.07
C VAL A 149 -3.00 16.02 8.40
N LEU A 150 -4.25 16.00 7.98
CA LEU A 150 -5.12 14.84 8.08
C LEU A 150 -4.96 13.99 6.81
N LYS A 151 -4.69 12.69 6.96
CA LYS A 151 -4.42 11.77 5.83
C LYS A 151 -5.18 10.47 6.01
N PRO A 152 -5.77 9.92 4.93
CA PRO A 152 -6.19 8.52 4.93
C PRO A 152 -4.97 7.61 5.13
N ARG A 153 -5.12 6.54 5.92
CA ARG A 153 -4.02 5.64 6.27
C ARG A 153 -3.49 4.87 5.06
N SER A 154 -4.37 4.36 4.19
CA SER A 154 -4.01 3.41 3.12
C SER A 154 -4.19 3.96 1.70
N GLN A 155 -4.44 5.28 1.52
CA GLN A 155 -4.52 5.89 0.20
C GLN A 155 -3.14 6.25 -0.37
N ALA A 156 -3.05 6.34 -1.72
CA ALA A 156 -1.87 6.76 -2.45
C ALA A 156 -2.13 8.08 -3.22
N ALA A 157 -1.12 8.60 -3.91
CA ALA A 157 -1.22 9.77 -4.80
C ALA A 157 -1.81 11.03 -4.14
N ALA A 158 -1.56 11.25 -2.86
CA ALA A 158 -2.05 12.40 -2.08
C ALA A 158 -3.60 12.53 -2.01
N ILE A 159 -4.35 11.49 -2.38
CA ILE A 159 -5.81 11.50 -2.35
C ILE A 159 -6.29 11.61 -0.89
N GLY A 160 -7.22 12.54 -0.64
CA GLY A 160 -7.86 12.73 0.66
C GLY A 160 -6.97 13.40 1.73
N ILE A 161 -5.78 13.90 1.37
CA ILE A 161 -4.94 14.67 2.29
C ILE A 161 -5.52 16.08 2.47
N ARG A 162 -5.68 16.50 3.72
CA ARG A 162 -6.17 17.82 4.08
C ARG A 162 -5.21 18.53 5.03
N LYS A 163 -4.91 19.80 4.77
CA LYS A 163 -4.15 20.67 5.67
C LYS A 163 -5.15 21.39 6.57
N ILE A 164 -4.96 21.29 7.87
CA ILE A 164 -5.91 21.73 8.91
C ILE A 164 -5.30 22.93 9.64
N HIS A 165 -6.03 24.03 9.68
CA HIS A 165 -5.55 25.30 10.24
C HIS A 165 -6.15 25.65 11.61
N SER A 166 -7.25 25.00 11.99
CA SER A 166 -7.89 25.24 13.31
C SER A 166 -8.44 23.96 13.93
N ALA A 167 -8.67 23.99 15.24
CA ALA A 167 -9.28 22.86 15.95
C ALA A 167 -10.75 22.69 15.56
N SER A 168 -11.49 23.78 15.33
CA SER A 168 -12.88 23.72 14.86
C SER A 168 -12.97 23.00 13.52
N GLU A 169 -12.13 23.37 12.54
CA GLU A 169 -12.05 22.69 11.25
C GLU A 169 -11.77 21.18 11.40
N LEU A 170 -10.86 20.81 12.28
CA LEU A 170 -10.54 19.39 12.54
C LEU A 170 -11.78 18.64 13.03
N TRP A 171 -12.48 19.19 14.03
CA TRP A 171 -13.64 18.51 14.64
C TRP A 171 -14.85 18.45 13.69
N GLU A 172 -15.06 19.46 12.85
CA GLU A 172 -16.07 19.42 11.79
C GLU A 172 -15.80 18.29 10.79
N ILE A 173 -14.53 18.12 10.39
CA ILE A 173 -14.15 17.01 9.50
C ILE A 173 -14.31 15.67 10.18
N ILE A 174 -13.85 15.51 11.43
CA ILE A 174 -14.01 14.27 12.20
C ILE A 174 -15.49 13.90 12.33
N ALA A 175 -16.35 14.86 12.64
CA ALA A 175 -17.80 14.64 12.72
C ALA A 175 -18.37 14.17 11.37
N THR A 176 -17.89 14.71 10.25
CA THR A 176 -18.30 14.28 8.91
C THR A 176 -17.83 12.89 8.55
N LEU A 177 -16.65 12.47 9.04
CA LEU A 177 -16.10 11.14 8.79
C LEU A 177 -16.86 10.03 9.54
N GLY A 178 -17.44 10.35 10.69
CA GLY A 178 -18.11 9.34 11.52
C GLY A 178 -17.18 8.16 11.83
N ASP A 179 -17.68 6.94 11.64
CA ASP A 179 -16.91 5.71 11.92
C ASP A 179 -15.67 5.55 11.04
N ALA A 180 -15.64 6.19 9.86
CA ALA A 180 -14.47 6.18 8.98
C ALA A 180 -13.30 7.00 9.54
N GLN A 181 -13.47 7.75 10.63
CA GLN A 181 -12.36 8.48 11.27
C GLN A 181 -11.18 7.56 11.63
N ALA A 182 -11.44 6.30 11.99
CA ALA A 182 -10.42 5.31 12.31
C ALA A 182 -9.46 5.01 11.15
N ASP A 183 -9.87 5.30 9.91
CA ASP A 183 -9.05 5.14 8.70
C ASP A 183 -8.12 6.33 8.43
N TYR A 184 -8.01 7.26 9.38
CA TYR A 184 -7.21 8.45 9.24
C TYR A 184 -6.10 8.56 10.30
N VAL A 185 -5.04 9.28 9.94
CA VAL A 185 -3.96 9.71 10.82
C VAL A 185 -3.82 11.23 10.73
N LEU A 186 -3.64 11.88 11.87
CA LEU A 186 -3.33 13.30 11.97
C LEU A 186 -1.83 13.44 12.22
N GLU A 187 -1.15 14.26 11.43
CA GLU A 187 0.31 14.48 11.51
C GLU A 187 0.65 15.95 11.65
N GLN A 188 1.79 16.23 12.27
CA GLN A 188 2.41 17.52 12.21
C GLN A 188 2.77 17.88 10.77
N PHE A 189 2.44 19.09 10.32
CA PHE A 189 2.91 19.59 9.05
C PHE A 189 4.39 19.98 9.14
N LEU A 190 5.21 19.37 8.33
CA LEU A 190 6.61 19.74 8.16
C LEU A 190 6.76 20.40 6.77
N PRO A 191 7.19 21.69 6.72
CA PRO A 191 7.48 22.33 5.44
C PRO A 191 8.77 21.75 4.84
N GLY A 192 8.88 21.78 3.52
CA GLY A 192 10.07 21.34 2.79
C GLY A 192 9.73 20.59 1.52
N ASP A 193 10.77 20.21 0.78
CA ASP A 193 10.64 19.39 -0.41
C ASP A 193 10.36 17.93 -0.02
N VAL A 194 9.62 17.24 -0.89
CA VAL A 194 9.33 15.82 -0.72
C VAL A 194 10.25 14.99 -1.60
N TYR A 195 10.94 14.07 -0.97
CA TYR A 195 11.79 13.10 -1.66
C TYR A 195 11.22 11.71 -1.47
N HIS A 196 11.43 10.85 -2.47
CA HIS A 196 11.33 9.40 -2.28
C HIS A 196 12.65 8.73 -2.52
N VAL A 197 12.82 7.60 -1.84
CA VAL A 197 13.95 6.71 -2.04
C VAL A 197 13.39 5.36 -2.44
N ASP A 198 13.62 4.99 -3.68
CA ASP A 198 13.32 3.65 -4.16
C ASP A 198 14.51 2.75 -3.90
N SER A 199 14.28 1.58 -3.30
CA SER A 199 15.36 0.66 -2.98
C SER A 199 14.99 -0.79 -3.24
N LEU A 200 15.97 -1.54 -3.72
CA LEU A 200 15.89 -3.00 -3.81
C LEU A 200 16.72 -3.62 -2.69
N ILE A 201 16.07 -4.43 -1.87
CA ILE A 201 16.70 -5.09 -0.73
C ILE A 201 16.67 -6.60 -0.95
N PHE A 202 17.84 -7.22 -0.88
CA PHE A 202 18.01 -8.65 -0.96
C PHE A 202 18.85 -9.16 0.21
N ASN A 203 18.37 -10.18 0.92
CA ASN A 203 19.02 -10.74 2.11
C ASN A 203 19.46 -9.66 3.13
N ARG A 204 18.57 -8.71 3.44
CA ARG A 204 18.80 -7.57 4.35
C ARG A 204 19.90 -6.60 3.89
N ARG A 205 20.33 -6.66 2.66
CA ARG A 205 21.31 -5.72 2.08
C ARG A 205 20.63 -4.91 0.99
N ILE A 206 20.86 -3.61 1.01
CA ILE A 206 20.46 -2.72 -0.08
C ILE A 206 21.36 -3.03 -1.27
N VAL A 207 20.79 -3.53 -2.36
CA VAL A 207 21.53 -3.84 -3.60
C VAL A 207 21.39 -2.71 -4.63
N PHE A 208 20.34 -1.89 -4.48
CA PHE A 208 20.11 -0.71 -5.30
C PHE A 208 19.32 0.32 -4.47
N ALA A 209 19.63 1.60 -4.63
CA ALA A 209 18.83 2.69 -4.11
C ALA A 209 18.98 3.94 -5.00
N VAL A 210 17.89 4.65 -5.20
CA VAL A 210 17.84 5.93 -5.91
C VAL A 210 16.94 6.89 -5.17
N ALA A 211 17.38 8.15 -5.01
CA ALA A 211 16.56 9.21 -4.46
C ALA A 211 16.09 10.14 -5.58
N SER A 212 14.83 10.53 -5.53
CA SER A 212 14.22 11.47 -6.46
C SER A 212 13.38 12.51 -5.74
N ILE A 213 13.27 13.72 -6.31
CA ILE A 213 12.37 14.75 -5.82
C ILE A 213 10.98 14.43 -6.34
N ALA A 214 10.01 14.37 -5.42
CA ALA A 214 8.62 14.33 -5.82
C ALA A 214 8.19 15.74 -6.29
N THR A 215 8.14 15.96 -7.58
CA THR A 215 7.46 17.14 -8.14
C THR A 215 5.95 17.00 -7.90
N MET A 216 5.51 17.34 -6.70
CA MET A 216 4.09 17.45 -6.41
C MET A 216 3.57 18.73 -7.05
N SER A 217 2.96 18.63 -8.21
CA SER A 217 2.04 19.64 -8.70
C SER A 217 0.88 19.74 -7.69
N VAL A 218 0.99 20.64 -6.75
CA VAL A 218 -0.14 21.06 -5.91
C VAL A 218 -1.11 21.77 -6.85
N ARG A 219 -1.97 21.03 -7.50
CA ARG A 219 -3.19 21.64 -8.06
C ARG A 219 -3.99 22.15 -6.86
N SER A 220 -3.87 23.44 -6.61
CA SER A 220 -4.77 24.15 -5.72
C SER A 220 -6.20 23.90 -6.25
N GLN A 221 -6.94 23.05 -5.57
CA GLN A 221 -8.39 23.08 -5.72
C GLN A 221 -8.87 24.38 -5.06
N ARG A 222 -8.88 25.47 -5.85
CA ARG A 222 -9.76 26.59 -5.63
C ARG A 222 -11.12 26.18 -6.19
N GLY A 223 -12.09 26.05 -5.31
CA GLY A 223 -13.47 25.81 -5.61
C GLY A 223 -14.23 25.73 -4.30
#